data_e93329997ad4ef60cc0c91c4130200e7
#
_entry.id   e93329997ad4ef60cc0c91c4130200e7
#
_cell.length_a   1.000
_cell.length_b   1.000
_cell.length_c   1.000
_cell.angle_alpha   90.00
_cell.angle_beta   90.00
_cell.angle_gamma   90.00
#
_symmetry.space_group_name_H-M   'P 1'
#
loop_
_entity.id
_entity.type
_entity.pdbx_description
1 polymer ?
#
loop_
_entity_poly.entity_id
_entity_poly.type
_entity_poly.pdbx_seq_one_letter_code
_entity_poly.pdbx_strand_id
1 'polypeptide(L)'
;FDEAAWNAFASSIHYEPGDVERPEDIARLRDRLTAIEGSAATRVYYLATAPQFYETIVASLGTAGMADESIAPRRIVVEKPFGTDLATAKALNEHLHAVFRESQIFRIDHYLGKESVQNILALRFANTIFEPIWNRRYIDHVQI
;
A
#
# COMPACT_ATOMS: atom_id res chain seq x y z
N PHE A 1 -2.58 30.82 -0.31
CA PHE A 1 -1.93 29.95 0.68
C PHE A 1 -2.42 30.38 2.06
N ASP A 2 -2.99 29.43 2.82
CA ASP A 2 -3.43 29.65 4.20
C ASP A 2 -2.33 29.19 5.15
N GLU A 3 -1.62 30.14 5.73
CA GLU A 3 -0.48 29.87 6.62
C GLU A 3 -0.92 29.24 7.96
N ALA A 4 -2.08 29.59 8.47
CA ALA A 4 -2.58 29.03 9.73
C ALA A 4 -2.96 27.55 9.55
N ALA A 5 -3.65 27.21 8.45
CA ALA A 5 -3.98 25.84 8.10
C ALA A 5 -2.72 25.02 7.82
N TRP A 6 -1.72 25.60 7.15
CA TRP A 6 -0.44 24.94 6.92
C TRP A 6 0.30 24.63 8.23
N ASN A 7 0.41 25.60 9.12
CA ASN A 7 1.12 25.42 10.38
C ASN A 7 0.44 24.39 11.27
N ALA A 8 -0.89 24.38 11.30
CA ALA A 8 -1.65 23.34 12.00
C ALA A 8 -1.39 21.94 11.43
N PHE A 9 -1.39 21.78 10.11
CA PHE A 9 -1.06 20.52 9.44
C PHE A 9 0.40 20.12 9.65
N ALA A 10 1.35 21.05 9.46
CA ALA A 10 2.79 20.80 9.56
C ALA A 10 3.19 20.33 10.97
N SER A 11 2.48 20.77 12.00
CA SER A 11 2.73 20.33 13.39
C SER A 11 2.46 18.83 13.60
N SER A 12 1.68 18.19 12.72
CA SER A 12 1.40 16.75 12.73
C SER A 12 2.42 15.91 11.95
N ILE A 13 3.35 16.56 11.23
CA ILE A 13 4.38 15.88 10.44
C ILE A 13 5.59 15.63 11.35
N HIS A 14 5.99 14.37 11.44
CA HIS A 14 7.16 13.95 12.18
C HIS A 14 8.17 13.31 11.24
N TYR A 15 9.44 13.62 11.42
CA TYR A 15 10.54 12.99 10.71
C TYR A 15 11.35 12.14 11.68
N GLU A 16 11.59 10.88 11.33
CA GLU A 16 12.46 9.97 12.07
C GLU A 16 13.51 9.41 11.11
N PRO A 17 14.78 9.79 11.25
CA PRO A 17 15.85 9.24 10.43
C PRO A 17 16.08 7.78 10.79
N GLY A 18 16.27 6.92 9.80
CA GLY A 18 16.54 5.50 10.02
C GLY A 18 16.95 4.78 8.76
N ASP A 19 17.59 3.64 8.97
CA ASP A 19 17.95 2.69 7.94
C ASP A 19 17.05 1.46 8.06
N VAL A 20 16.32 1.14 6.99
CA VAL A 20 15.39 0.01 6.98
C VAL A 20 16.07 -1.36 7.10
N GLU A 21 17.38 -1.41 6.86
CA GLU A 21 18.20 -2.60 7.02
C GLU A 21 18.69 -2.81 8.46
N ARG A 22 18.40 -1.84 9.36
CA ARG A 22 18.77 -1.91 10.76
C ARG A 22 17.55 -2.17 11.66
N PRO A 23 17.45 -3.34 12.26
CA PRO A 23 16.32 -3.67 13.17
C PRO A 23 16.12 -2.68 14.30
N GLU A 24 17.21 -2.12 14.83
CA GLU A 24 17.16 -1.12 15.90
C GLU A 24 16.49 0.19 15.47
N ASP A 25 16.61 0.59 14.22
CA ASP A 25 15.96 1.77 13.70
C ASP A 25 14.45 1.57 13.54
N ILE A 26 14.03 0.37 13.14
CA ILE A 26 12.62 0.00 13.10
C ILE A 26 12.02 -0.10 14.51
N ALA A 27 12.78 -0.64 15.46
CA ALA A 27 12.34 -0.65 16.87
C ALA A 27 12.18 0.77 17.44
N ARG A 28 13.14 1.67 17.14
CA ARG A 28 13.05 3.09 17.51
C ARG A 28 11.83 3.77 16.87
N LEU A 29 11.57 3.51 15.59
CA LEU A 29 10.36 4.01 14.89
C LEU A 29 9.09 3.52 15.59
N ARG A 30 8.99 2.24 15.93
CA ARG A 30 7.85 1.69 16.69
C ARG A 30 7.63 2.45 18.00
N ASP A 31 8.69 2.65 18.77
CA ASP A 31 8.61 3.31 20.07
C ASP A 31 8.24 4.78 19.92
N ARG A 32 8.76 5.44 18.89
CA ARG A 32 8.41 6.82 18.54
C ARG A 32 6.94 6.96 18.15
N LEU A 33 6.43 6.07 17.29
CA LEU A 33 5.02 6.05 16.91
C LEU A 33 4.13 5.84 18.14
N THR A 34 4.47 4.90 19.00
CA THR A 34 3.72 4.63 20.23
C THR A 34 3.67 5.84 21.15
N ALA A 35 4.78 6.58 21.26
CA ALA A 35 4.83 7.81 22.05
C ALA A 35 3.98 8.94 21.46
N ILE A 36 3.94 9.08 20.14
CA ILE A 36 3.10 10.08 19.43
C ILE A 36 1.61 9.75 19.59
N GLU A 37 1.26 8.49 19.41
CA GLU A 37 -0.13 8.03 19.42
C GLU A 37 -0.76 8.05 20.83
N GLY A 38 0.01 7.78 21.86
CA GLY A 38 -0.41 7.75 23.27
C GLY A 38 -1.49 6.70 23.60
N SER A 39 -2.16 6.15 22.61
CA SER A 39 -3.23 5.15 22.73
C SER A 39 -3.33 4.29 21.46
N ALA A 40 -4.35 3.43 21.39
CA ALA A 40 -4.59 2.61 20.20
C ALA A 40 -4.90 3.49 18.96
N ALA A 41 -4.05 3.42 17.96
CA ALA A 41 -4.20 4.15 16.70
C ALA A 41 -4.06 3.22 15.49
N THR A 42 -4.83 3.49 14.45
CA THR A 42 -4.65 2.83 13.15
C THR A 42 -3.34 3.28 12.52
N ARG A 43 -2.52 2.31 12.06
CA ARG A 43 -1.28 2.62 11.32
C ARG A 43 -1.40 2.17 9.87
N VAL A 44 -0.98 3.05 8.98
CA VAL A 44 -0.81 2.74 7.56
C VAL A 44 0.67 2.90 7.21
N TYR A 45 1.30 1.81 6.84
CA TYR A 45 2.70 1.78 6.39
C TYR A 45 2.72 1.93 4.87
N TYR A 46 3.07 3.12 4.39
CA TYR A 46 3.18 3.40 2.97
C TYR A 46 4.62 3.25 2.51
N LEU A 47 4.90 2.25 1.69
CA LEU A 47 6.24 1.96 1.20
C LEU A 47 6.58 2.80 -0.04
N ALA A 48 6.93 4.06 0.16
CA ALA A 48 7.42 4.96 -0.88
C ALA A 48 8.95 4.81 -1.09
N THR A 49 9.44 3.59 -1.09
CA THR A 49 10.85 3.22 -1.24
C THR A 49 11.08 2.43 -2.52
N ALA A 50 12.35 2.20 -2.88
CA ALA A 50 12.66 1.31 -3.99
C ALA A 50 12.19 -0.13 -3.68
N PRO A 51 11.64 -0.87 -4.67
CA PRO A 51 11.05 -2.19 -4.48
C PRO A 51 11.99 -3.23 -3.86
N GLN A 52 13.29 -3.08 -4.06
CA GLN A 52 14.32 -3.95 -3.48
C GLN A 52 14.33 -3.96 -1.94
N PHE A 53 13.77 -2.94 -1.30
CA PHE A 53 13.68 -2.84 0.16
C PHE A 53 12.39 -3.41 0.73
N TYR A 54 11.40 -3.77 -0.09
CA TYR A 54 10.08 -4.21 0.39
C TYR A 54 10.17 -5.43 1.31
N GLU A 55 10.94 -6.44 0.90
CA GLU A 55 11.14 -7.65 1.69
C GLU A 55 11.75 -7.33 3.07
N THR A 56 12.83 -6.57 3.09
CA THR A 56 13.53 -6.18 4.32
C THR A 56 12.63 -5.37 5.26
N ILE A 57 11.88 -4.40 4.71
CA ILE A 57 10.95 -3.57 5.49
C ILE A 57 9.84 -4.44 6.09
N VAL A 58 9.22 -5.30 5.26
CA VAL A 58 8.13 -6.18 5.69
C VAL A 58 8.59 -7.11 6.81
N ALA A 59 9.73 -7.77 6.64
CA ALA A 59 10.31 -8.64 7.66
C ALA A 59 10.61 -7.90 8.97
N SER A 60 11.18 -6.69 8.86
CA SER A 60 11.51 -5.85 10.02
C SER A 60 10.26 -5.35 10.75
N LEU A 61 9.20 -4.96 10.04
CA LEU A 61 7.90 -4.63 10.63
C LEU A 61 7.30 -5.83 11.37
N GLY A 62 7.39 -7.04 10.79
CA GLY A 62 6.95 -8.27 11.42
C GLY A 62 7.71 -8.57 12.72
N THR A 63 9.04 -8.53 12.67
CA THR A 63 9.92 -8.77 13.81
C THR A 63 9.67 -7.77 14.94
N ALA A 64 9.39 -6.52 14.61
CA ALA A 64 9.06 -5.47 15.58
C ALA A 64 7.62 -5.55 16.12
N GLY A 65 6.81 -6.53 15.69
CA GLY A 65 5.41 -6.68 16.10
C GLY A 65 4.48 -5.60 15.56
N MET A 66 4.91 -4.87 14.52
CA MET A 66 4.17 -3.72 14.00
C MET A 66 3.03 -4.12 13.05
N ALA A 67 2.92 -5.39 12.69
CA ALA A 67 1.81 -5.93 11.88
C ALA A 67 0.64 -6.45 12.74
N ASP A 68 0.79 -6.53 14.06
CA ASP A 68 -0.22 -7.05 14.96
C ASP A 68 -1.43 -6.10 15.07
N GLU A 69 -2.62 -6.65 14.84
CA GLU A 69 -3.91 -5.94 14.90
C GLU A 69 -4.69 -6.18 16.20
N SER A 70 -4.07 -6.78 17.21
CA SER A 70 -4.75 -7.08 18.49
C SER A 70 -5.29 -5.82 19.20
N ILE A 71 -4.65 -4.66 18.95
CA ILE A 71 -5.01 -3.40 19.59
C ILE A 71 -5.75 -2.47 18.61
N ALA A 72 -5.25 -2.33 17.38
CA ALA A 72 -5.82 -1.43 16.38
C ALA A 72 -5.41 -1.87 14.95
N PRO A 73 -6.14 -1.43 13.91
CA PRO A 73 -5.84 -1.82 12.53
C PRO A 73 -4.42 -1.45 12.09
N ARG A 74 -3.80 -2.36 11.34
CA ARG A 74 -2.51 -2.18 10.69
C ARG A 74 -2.68 -2.43 9.19
N ARG A 75 -2.23 -1.52 8.36
CA ARG A 75 -2.33 -1.62 6.90
C ARG A 75 -0.96 -1.36 6.28
N ILE A 76 -0.65 -2.10 5.23
CA ILE A 76 0.54 -1.86 4.42
C ILE A 76 0.14 -1.52 2.99
N VAL A 77 0.75 -0.49 2.45
CA VAL A 77 0.52 -0.01 1.08
C VAL A 77 1.83 -0.16 0.31
N VAL A 78 1.79 -0.89 -0.79
CA VAL A 78 2.94 -1.10 -1.68
C VAL A 78 2.65 -0.54 -3.06
N GLU A 79 3.67 0.07 -3.67
CA GLU A 79 3.60 0.62 -5.03
C GLU A 79 4.13 -0.36 -6.07
N LYS A 80 3.80 -0.12 -7.34
CA LYS A 80 4.47 -0.79 -8.46
C LYS A 80 5.96 -0.45 -8.51
N PRO A 81 6.78 -1.40 -9.02
CA PRO A 81 6.42 -2.71 -9.54
C PRO A 81 6.26 -3.77 -8.45
N PHE A 82 5.29 -4.68 -8.63
CA PHE A 82 5.10 -5.85 -7.75
C PHE A 82 5.92 -7.05 -8.23
N GLY A 83 7.22 -6.85 -8.40
CA GLY A 83 8.12 -7.75 -9.10
C GLY A 83 8.31 -7.37 -10.58
N THR A 84 9.32 -7.97 -11.21
CA THR A 84 9.65 -7.75 -12.62
C THR A 84 9.07 -8.83 -13.54
N ASP A 85 8.71 -9.98 -12.96
CA ASP A 85 8.11 -11.13 -13.61
C ASP A 85 7.19 -11.88 -12.63
N LEU A 86 6.57 -12.97 -13.10
CA LEU A 86 5.65 -13.76 -12.28
C LEU A 86 6.32 -14.40 -11.06
N ALA A 87 7.58 -14.81 -11.18
CA ALA A 87 8.31 -15.48 -10.09
C ALA A 87 8.60 -14.47 -8.97
N THR A 88 9.14 -13.31 -9.31
CA THR A 88 9.44 -12.25 -8.34
C THR A 88 8.18 -11.63 -7.75
N ALA A 89 7.09 -11.54 -8.53
CA ALA A 89 5.80 -11.10 -8.00
C ALA A 89 5.21 -12.08 -6.96
N LYS A 90 5.34 -13.39 -7.21
CA LYS A 90 4.93 -14.42 -6.24
C LYS A 90 5.78 -14.38 -4.98
N ALA A 91 7.10 -14.27 -5.11
CA ALA A 91 8.01 -14.17 -3.99
C ALA A 91 7.69 -12.96 -3.10
N LEU A 92 7.49 -11.78 -3.70
CA LEU A 92 7.06 -10.59 -2.94
C LEU A 92 5.73 -10.81 -2.22
N ASN A 93 4.78 -11.47 -2.88
CA ASN A 93 3.49 -11.77 -2.26
C ASN A 93 3.63 -12.75 -1.08
N GLU A 94 4.49 -13.75 -1.19
CA GLU A 94 4.80 -14.69 -0.10
C GLU A 94 5.45 -13.96 1.09
N HIS A 95 6.40 -13.05 0.85
CA HIS A 95 7.01 -12.22 1.90
C HIS A 95 5.99 -11.33 2.61
N LEU A 96 5.09 -10.69 1.86
CA LEU A 96 4.01 -9.89 2.45
C LEU A 96 3.09 -10.75 3.34
N HIS A 97 2.69 -11.94 2.86
CA HIS A 97 1.82 -12.84 3.60
C HIS A 97 2.48 -13.55 4.79
N ALA A 98 3.80 -13.61 4.83
CA ALA A 98 4.51 -14.11 6.01
C ALA A 98 4.32 -13.20 7.24
N VAL A 99 3.95 -11.93 7.03
CA VAL A 99 3.84 -10.90 8.07
C VAL A 99 2.42 -10.32 8.18
N PHE A 100 1.78 -10.03 7.04
CA PHE A 100 0.47 -9.38 6.96
C PHE A 100 -0.57 -10.33 6.37
N ARG A 101 -1.81 -10.24 6.82
CA ARG A 101 -2.94 -10.91 6.17
C ARG A 101 -3.35 -10.15 4.92
N GLU A 102 -3.97 -10.80 3.94
CA GLU A 102 -4.42 -10.14 2.69
C GLU A 102 -5.30 -8.91 2.95
N SER A 103 -6.16 -8.96 3.99
CA SER A 103 -6.99 -7.82 4.39
C SER A 103 -6.21 -6.59 4.88
N GLN A 104 -4.93 -6.73 5.16
CA GLN A 104 -4.03 -5.66 5.59
C GLN A 104 -3.19 -5.09 4.44
N ILE A 105 -3.16 -5.77 3.27
CA ILE A 105 -2.26 -5.45 2.15
C ILE A 105 -3.02 -4.68 1.09
N PHE A 106 -2.52 -3.51 0.72
CA PHE A 106 -3.05 -2.66 -0.34
C PHE A 106 -1.98 -2.44 -1.41
N ARG A 107 -2.30 -2.84 -2.64
CA ARG A 107 -1.41 -2.70 -3.80
C ARG A 107 -1.92 -1.55 -4.66
N ILE A 108 -1.08 -0.54 -4.88
CA ILE A 108 -1.45 0.63 -5.68
C ILE A 108 -1.15 0.35 -7.16
N ASP A 109 -2.18 0.45 -7.99
CA ASP A 109 -2.05 0.60 -9.41
C ASP A 109 -2.65 1.96 -9.83
N HIS A 110 -1.79 2.93 -10.12
CA HIS A 110 -2.21 4.27 -10.48
C HIS A 110 -3.04 4.33 -11.78
N TYR A 111 -2.91 3.32 -12.67
CA TYR A 111 -3.76 3.23 -13.86
C TYR A 111 -5.22 3.02 -13.52
N LEU A 112 -5.51 2.23 -12.49
CA LEU A 112 -6.90 2.00 -12.04
C LEU A 112 -7.53 3.27 -11.43
N GLY A 113 -6.72 4.23 -11.01
CA GLY A 113 -7.17 5.54 -10.50
C GLY A 113 -7.39 6.58 -11.58
N LYS A 114 -6.99 6.33 -12.84
CA LYS A 114 -7.18 7.30 -13.92
C LYS A 114 -8.66 7.36 -14.33
N GLU A 115 -9.18 8.57 -14.50
CA GLU A 115 -10.56 8.80 -14.89
C GLU A 115 -10.94 8.07 -16.20
N SER A 116 -10.06 8.08 -17.19
CA SER A 116 -10.26 7.37 -18.45
C SER A 116 -10.44 5.85 -18.27
N VAL A 117 -9.71 5.24 -17.34
CA VAL A 117 -9.83 3.80 -17.03
C VAL A 117 -11.11 3.53 -16.25
N GLN A 118 -11.44 4.38 -15.28
CA GLN A 118 -12.71 4.29 -14.54
C GLN A 118 -13.91 4.41 -15.47
N ASN A 119 -13.84 5.29 -16.47
CA ASN A 119 -14.89 5.44 -17.48
C ASN A 119 -15.07 4.18 -18.32
N ILE A 120 -14.01 3.43 -18.62
CA ILE A 120 -14.12 2.14 -19.32
C ILE A 120 -14.86 1.11 -18.46
N LEU A 121 -14.57 1.06 -17.15
CA LEU A 121 -15.28 0.18 -16.24
C LEU A 121 -16.76 0.56 -16.14
N ALA A 122 -17.06 1.85 -16.04
CA ALA A 122 -18.44 2.34 -16.01
C ALA A 122 -19.17 2.03 -17.33
N LEU A 123 -18.51 2.25 -18.48
CA LEU A 123 -19.07 1.92 -19.78
C LEU A 123 -19.45 0.43 -19.89
N ARG A 124 -18.57 -0.44 -19.43
CA ARG A 124 -18.75 -1.89 -19.53
C ARG A 124 -19.77 -2.43 -18.53
N PHE A 125 -19.70 -2.02 -17.26
CA PHE A 125 -20.43 -2.68 -16.15
C PHE A 125 -21.64 -1.90 -15.65
N ALA A 126 -21.70 -0.59 -15.87
CA ALA A 126 -22.84 0.23 -15.48
C ALA A 126 -23.79 0.56 -16.66
N ASN A 127 -23.53 -0.02 -17.83
CA ASN A 127 -24.31 0.26 -19.03
C ASN A 127 -24.84 -1.04 -19.64
N THR A 128 -26.14 -1.27 -19.52
CA THR A 128 -26.84 -2.48 -19.96
C THR A 128 -26.75 -2.73 -21.47
N ILE A 129 -26.45 -1.72 -22.28
CA ILE A 129 -26.30 -1.85 -23.73
C ILE A 129 -24.94 -2.50 -24.07
N PHE A 130 -23.88 -2.11 -23.36
CA PHE A 130 -22.52 -2.56 -23.67
C PHE A 130 -22.12 -3.84 -22.94
N GLU A 131 -22.61 -4.08 -21.76
CA GLU A 131 -22.25 -5.28 -20.97
C GLU A 131 -22.47 -6.60 -21.74
N PRO A 132 -23.62 -6.83 -22.40
CA PRO A 132 -23.90 -8.09 -23.10
C PRO A 132 -23.02 -8.34 -24.32
N ILE A 133 -22.54 -7.29 -24.97
CA ILE A 133 -21.73 -7.38 -26.19
C ILE A 133 -20.22 -7.32 -25.92
N TRP A 134 -19.80 -7.02 -24.68
CA TRP A 134 -18.40 -6.94 -24.32
C TRP A 134 -17.83 -8.31 -23.94
N ASN A 135 -17.80 -9.21 -24.92
CA ASN A 135 -17.30 -10.57 -24.76
C ASN A 135 -16.65 -11.05 -26.08
N ARG A 136 -15.94 -12.20 -26.03
CA ARG A 136 -15.19 -12.76 -27.17
C ARG A 136 -16.04 -13.08 -28.40
N ARG A 137 -17.37 -13.09 -28.33
CA ARG A 137 -18.24 -13.32 -29.48
C ARG A 137 -18.35 -12.08 -30.38
N TYR A 138 -18.23 -10.90 -29.77
CA TYR A 138 -18.42 -9.62 -30.46
C TYR A 138 -17.16 -8.77 -30.51
N ILE A 139 -16.19 -9.02 -29.60
CA ILE A 139 -14.90 -8.34 -29.55
C ILE A 139 -13.84 -9.25 -30.15
N ASP A 140 -13.19 -8.81 -31.21
CA ASP A 140 -12.12 -9.54 -31.87
C ASP A 140 -10.84 -9.51 -31.02
N HIS A 141 -10.39 -8.33 -30.65
CA HIS A 141 -9.19 -8.16 -29.82
C HIS A 141 -9.24 -6.86 -28.99
N VAL A 142 -8.39 -6.79 -28.00
CA VAL A 142 -8.12 -5.57 -27.22
C VAL A 142 -6.65 -5.23 -27.38
N GLN A 143 -6.37 -3.99 -27.73
CA GLN A 143 -5.01 -3.47 -27.85
C GLN A 143 -4.75 -2.47 -26.69
N ILE A 144 -3.66 -2.68 -25.96
CA ILE A 144 -3.23 -1.86 -24.82
C ILE A 144 -1.85 -1.28 -25.10
#